data_9e58f0e46be0998472bf0849c6ffc410
#
_entry.id   9e58f0e46be0998472bf0849c6ffc410
#
_cell.length_a   1.000
_cell.length_b   1.000
_cell.length_c   1.000
_cell.angle_alpha   90.00
_cell.angle_beta   90.00
_cell.angle_gamma   90.00
#
_symmetry.space_group_name_H-M   'P 1'
#
loop_
_entity.id
_entity.type
_entity.pdbx_description
1 polymer ?
#
loop_
_entity_poly.entity_id
_entity_poly.type
_entity_poly.pdbx_seq_one_letter_code
_entity_poly.pdbx_strand_id
1 'polypeptide(L)'
;VQDAFRPVVAAVRDRLPYIYAERLHSACLYGSVPRGTARVGRSDLDLLVALRDEPTDADRRAARVFGTALDQEFAQIDGAGLLLYGRDRLLSEAERYDMGWFTACLCTPLLGEDLAARLPRYRPGDPLLARETNGDLARLLPRWRERIAEAEAADGAEEALRPLVRFMSRHLVRTGFTLVMGRWQGWTSDLHEMAAAFGAYYPERAAQLATAAVHGYDPVGDRALLRSYADDLGPWLAAEYARVHGVKAPRP
;
A
#
# COMPACT_ATOMS: atom_id res chain seq x y z
N VAL A 1 12.66 -0.11 14.48
CA VAL A 1 12.61 -1.52 14.06
C VAL A 1 12.80 -2.40 15.29
N GLN A 2 11.93 -3.40 15.47
CA GLN A 2 12.03 -4.40 16.53
C GLN A 2 13.29 -5.27 16.35
N ASP A 3 13.85 -5.77 17.45
CA ASP A 3 15.13 -6.52 17.44
C ASP A 3 15.07 -7.76 16.52
N ALA A 4 13.96 -8.48 16.50
CA ALA A 4 13.77 -9.65 15.65
C ALA A 4 13.94 -9.38 14.15
N PHE A 5 13.67 -8.16 13.68
CA PHE A 5 13.77 -7.78 12.27
C PHE A 5 15.09 -7.06 11.93
N ARG A 6 15.94 -6.75 12.92
CA ARG A 6 17.23 -6.10 12.65
C ARG A 6 18.13 -6.88 11.71
N PRO A 7 18.25 -8.23 11.80
CA PRO A 7 19.11 -8.98 10.89
C PRO A 7 18.70 -8.86 9.43
N VAL A 8 17.41 -8.99 9.11
CA VAL A 8 16.94 -8.86 7.72
C VAL A 8 17.07 -7.43 7.19
N VAL A 9 16.84 -6.43 8.04
CA VAL A 9 17.04 -5.00 7.67
C VAL A 9 18.52 -4.71 7.43
N ALA A 10 19.44 -5.27 8.22
CA ALA A 10 20.88 -5.16 7.99
C ALA A 10 21.28 -5.82 6.66
N ALA A 11 20.78 -7.03 6.38
CA ALA A 11 21.05 -7.72 5.11
C ALA A 11 20.58 -6.90 3.89
N VAL A 12 19.41 -6.25 3.99
CA VAL A 12 18.93 -5.34 2.94
C VAL A 12 19.89 -4.18 2.75
N ARG A 13 20.25 -3.50 3.84
CA ARG A 13 21.17 -2.36 3.80
C ARG A 13 22.51 -2.71 3.17
N ASP A 14 23.03 -3.88 3.49
CA ASP A 14 24.34 -4.30 3.04
C ASP A 14 24.33 -4.80 1.57
N ARG A 15 23.22 -5.42 1.11
CA ARG A 15 23.14 -6.07 -0.22
C ARG A 15 22.56 -5.19 -1.33
N LEU A 16 21.63 -4.26 -1.03
CA LEU A 16 21.04 -3.38 -2.06
C LEU A 16 22.09 -2.61 -2.88
N PRO A 17 23.16 -2.06 -2.31
CA PRO A 17 24.21 -1.39 -3.06
C PRO A 17 24.91 -2.29 -4.08
N TYR A 18 25.03 -3.59 -3.82
CA TYR A 18 25.63 -4.53 -4.78
C TYR A 18 24.68 -4.90 -5.91
N ILE A 19 23.36 -4.91 -5.64
CA ILE A 19 22.33 -5.27 -6.64
C ILE A 19 22.15 -4.17 -7.67
N TYR A 20 22.08 -2.91 -7.22
CA TYR A 20 21.79 -1.77 -8.10
C TYR A 20 23.01 -0.89 -8.38
N ALA A 21 24.12 -1.09 -7.68
CA ALA A 21 25.39 -0.37 -7.84
C ALA A 21 25.16 1.16 -8.00
N GLU A 22 25.74 1.76 -9.02
CA GLU A 22 25.63 3.19 -9.31
C GLU A 22 24.19 3.66 -9.60
N ARG A 23 23.30 2.74 -9.88
CA ARG A 23 21.88 3.06 -10.14
C ARG A 23 21.09 3.29 -8.85
N LEU A 24 21.54 2.75 -7.72
CA LEU A 24 20.88 3.02 -6.44
C LEU A 24 21.00 4.50 -6.06
N HIS A 25 19.87 5.15 -5.81
CA HIS A 25 19.84 6.48 -5.23
C HIS A 25 19.58 6.42 -3.73
N SER A 26 18.49 5.80 -3.31
CA SER A 26 18.10 5.66 -1.91
C SER A 26 17.13 4.51 -1.70
N ALA A 27 16.94 4.11 -0.45
CA ALA A 27 15.92 3.14 -0.07
C ALA A 27 15.30 3.51 1.27
N CYS A 28 14.01 3.21 1.40
CA CYS A 28 13.21 3.42 2.61
C CYS A 28 12.47 2.14 2.98
N LEU A 29 12.24 1.95 4.27
CA LEU A 29 11.31 0.96 4.81
C LEU A 29 9.91 1.58 4.93
N TYR A 30 8.86 0.80 4.69
CA TYR A 30 7.50 1.18 5.05
C TYR A 30 6.73 -0.01 5.65
N GLY A 31 5.48 0.19 6.04
CA GLY A 31 4.68 -0.88 6.63
C GLY A 31 4.95 -1.15 8.10
N SER A 32 4.76 -2.40 8.54
CA SER A 32 4.74 -2.77 9.95
C SER A 32 6.13 -2.79 10.61
N VAL A 33 7.19 -3.12 9.84
CA VAL A 33 8.56 -3.24 10.37
C VAL A 33 9.09 -1.90 10.92
N PRO A 34 9.08 -0.79 10.17
CA PRO A 34 9.55 0.49 10.72
C PRO A 34 8.63 1.04 11.82
N ARG A 35 7.34 0.73 11.82
CA ARG A 35 6.40 1.14 12.88
C ARG A 35 6.58 0.37 14.18
N GLY A 36 7.31 -0.74 14.20
CA GLY A 36 7.45 -1.58 15.39
C GLY A 36 6.22 -2.45 15.71
N THR A 37 5.33 -2.68 14.73
CA THR A 37 4.12 -3.50 14.88
C THR A 37 4.18 -4.81 14.09
N ALA A 38 5.35 -5.15 13.55
CA ALA A 38 5.55 -6.38 12.78
C ALA A 38 5.42 -7.62 13.65
N ARG A 39 4.88 -8.69 13.08
CA ARG A 39 4.70 -10.00 13.71
C ARG A 39 5.64 -11.00 13.06
N VAL A 40 6.48 -11.64 13.87
CA VAL A 40 7.45 -12.65 13.41
C VAL A 40 6.75 -13.77 12.67
N GLY A 41 7.24 -14.10 11.46
CA GLY A 41 6.70 -15.14 10.58
C GLY A 41 5.32 -14.83 9.96
N ARG A 42 4.88 -13.54 10.01
CA ARG A 42 3.59 -13.11 9.43
C ARG A 42 3.63 -11.76 8.72
N SER A 43 4.63 -10.94 9.00
CA SER A 43 4.74 -9.61 8.42
C SER A 43 5.74 -9.60 7.28
N ASP A 44 5.34 -8.97 6.18
CA ASP A 44 6.20 -8.70 5.04
C ASP A 44 7.27 -7.65 5.41
N LEU A 45 8.42 -7.70 4.74
CA LEU A 45 9.38 -6.61 4.72
C LEU A 45 9.14 -5.76 3.47
N ASP A 46 8.67 -4.54 3.66
CA ASP A 46 8.29 -3.64 2.58
C ASP A 46 9.36 -2.55 2.36
N LEU A 47 9.83 -2.43 1.12
CA LEU A 47 10.87 -1.50 0.69
C LEU A 47 10.41 -0.62 -0.46
N LEU A 48 10.66 0.68 -0.35
CA LEU A 48 10.66 1.60 -1.48
C LEU A 48 12.11 1.88 -1.87
N VAL A 49 12.48 1.52 -3.10
CA VAL A 49 13.83 1.71 -3.65
C VAL A 49 13.76 2.74 -4.78
N ALA A 50 14.44 3.85 -4.59
CA ALA A 50 14.60 4.87 -5.61
C ALA A 50 15.89 4.62 -6.40
N LEU A 51 15.77 4.47 -7.71
CA LEU A 51 16.87 4.41 -8.64
C LEU A 51 17.13 5.80 -9.23
N ARG A 52 18.34 6.06 -9.72
CA ARG A 52 18.67 7.34 -10.38
C ARG A 52 17.84 7.57 -11.63
N ASP A 53 17.60 6.50 -12.39
CA ASP A 53 16.80 6.48 -13.60
C ASP A 53 15.55 5.61 -13.40
N GLU A 54 14.64 5.59 -14.39
CA GLU A 54 13.46 4.71 -14.35
C GLU A 54 13.86 3.23 -14.28
N PRO A 55 13.15 2.43 -13.46
CA PRO A 55 13.42 1.01 -13.34
C PRO A 55 13.19 0.27 -14.65
N THR A 56 14.18 -0.52 -15.06
CA THR A 56 14.09 -1.46 -16.18
C THR A 56 13.45 -2.78 -15.77
N ASP A 57 13.13 -3.63 -16.75
CA ASP A 57 12.67 -5.00 -16.47
C ASP A 57 13.75 -5.86 -15.79
N ALA A 58 15.03 -5.58 -16.05
CA ALA A 58 16.13 -6.23 -15.34
C ALA A 58 16.13 -5.86 -13.86
N ASP A 59 15.91 -4.59 -13.52
CA ASP A 59 15.81 -4.14 -12.13
C ASP A 59 14.62 -4.79 -11.41
N ARG A 60 13.48 -4.90 -12.09
CA ARG A 60 12.28 -5.54 -11.54
C ARG A 60 12.49 -7.04 -11.30
N ARG A 61 13.23 -7.72 -12.21
CA ARG A 61 13.63 -9.12 -12.01
C ARG A 61 14.60 -9.26 -10.82
N ALA A 62 15.61 -8.41 -10.73
CA ALA A 62 16.54 -8.39 -9.61
C ALA A 62 15.83 -8.18 -8.28
N ALA A 63 14.85 -7.26 -8.22
CA ALA A 63 14.02 -7.03 -7.04
C ALA A 63 13.27 -8.30 -6.60
N ARG A 64 12.65 -9.01 -7.55
CA ARG A 64 11.94 -10.27 -7.24
C ARG A 64 12.89 -11.36 -6.73
N VAL A 65 14.03 -11.54 -7.38
CA VAL A 65 15.05 -12.53 -6.96
C VAL A 65 15.54 -12.21 -5.56
N PHE A 66 15.84 -10.94 -5.31
CA PHE A 66 16.30 -10.50 -4.00
C PHE A 66 15.23 -10.67 -2.92
N GLY A 67 13.97 -10.30 -3.20
CA GLY A 67 12.85 -10.51 -2.28
C GLY A 67 12.67 -11.98 -1.91
N THR A 68 12.71 -12.89 -2.91
CA THR A 68 12.65 -14.34 -2.69
C THR A 68 13.82 -14.84 -1.84
N ALA A 69 15.04 -14.36 -2.09
CA ALA A 69 16.21 -14.76 -1.32
C ALA A 69 16.11 -14.34 0.15
N LEU A 70 15.61 -13.12 0.43
CA LEU A 70 15.36 -12.66 1.79
C LEU A 70 14.29 -13.51 2.49
N ASP A 71 13.21 -13.83 1.82
CA ASP A 71 12.13 -14.66 2.36
C ASP A 71 12.60 -16.07 2.73
N GLN A 72 13.46 -16.66 1.90
CA GLN A 72 14.07 -17.97 2.18
C GLN A 72 15.10 -17.96 3.31
N GLU A 73 15.84 -16.87 3.47
CA GLU A 73 16.92 -16.77 4.47
C GLU A 73 16.42 -16.35 5.85
N PHE A 74 15.34 -15.56 5.92
CA PHE A 74 14.90 -14.92 7.16
C PHE A 74 13.46 -15.34 7.54
N ALA A 75 13.34 -16.39 8.36
CA ALA A 75 12.04 -16.91 8.81
C ALA A 75 11.18 -15.95 9.63
N GLN A 76 11.71 -14.79 10.02
CA GLN A 76 10.95 -13.74 10.73
C GLN A 76 10.05 -12.91 9.84
N ILE A 77 10.22 -12.94 8.51
CA ILE A 77 9.33 -12.30 7.53
C ILE A 77 8.48 -13.34 6.80
N ASP A 78 7.37 -12.90 6.24
CA ASP A 78 6.47 -13.70 5.39
C ASP A 78 6.42 -13.05 3.98
N GLY A 79 7.61 -12.82 3.43
CA GLY A 79 7.84 -12.16 2.17
C GLY A 79 8.62 -10.85 2.26
N ALA A 80 9.24 -10.46 1.14
CA ALA A 80 9.90 -9.18 0.98
C ALA A 80 9.49 -8.53 -0.34
N GLY A 81 8.85 -7.36 -0.26
CA GLY A 81 8.38 -6.57 -1.39
C GLY A 81 9.28 -5.37 -1.66
N LEU A 82 9.75 -5.23 -2.91
CA LEU A 82 10.50 -4.05 -3.36
C LEU A 82 9.69 -3.27 -4.39
N LEU A 83 9.24 -2.08 -4.00
CA LEU A 83 8.62 -1.11 -4.87
C LEU A 83 9.71 -0.24 -5.50
N LEU A 84 9.88 -0.32 -6.82
CA LEU A 84 10.93 0.40 -7.53
C LEU A 84 10.39 1.63 -8.25
N TYR A 85 11.06 2.77 -8.09
CA TYR A 85 10.76 4.03 -8.76
C TYR A 85 12.04 4.72 -9.23
N GLY A 86 11.93 5.49 -10.32
CA GLY A 86 12.93 6.49 -10.66
C GLY A 86 12.84 7.68 -9.68
N ARG A 87 13.99 8.17 -9.22
CA ARG A 87 14.06 9.32 -8.30
C ARG A 87 13.27 10.53 -8.82
N ASP A 88 13.48 10.87 -10.10
CA ASP A 88 12.87 12.06 -10.68
C ASP A 88 11.35 11.93 -10.80
N ARG A 89 10.87 10.71 -11.06
CA ARG A 89 9.44 10.41 -11.02
C ARG A 89 8.85 10.56 -9.61
N LEU A 90 9.51 10.02 -8.58
CA LEU A 90 9.05 10.17 -7.19
C LEU A 90 8.92 11.65 -6.77
N LEU A 91 9.81 12.51 -7.28
CA LEU A 91 9.84 13.94 -6.98
C LEU A 91 8.99 14.78 -7.94
N SER A 92 8.35 14.17 -8.95
CA SER A 92 7.56 14.89 -9.95
C SER A 92 6.24 15.42 -9.39
N GLU A 93 5.70 16.46 -10.00
CA GLU A 93 4.36 16.97 -9.67
C GLU A 93 3.26 15.94 -9.86
N ALA A 94 3.41 15.00 -10.82
CA ALA A 94 2.45 13.93 -11.05
C ALA A 94 2.34 12.96 -9.87
N GLU A 95 3.43 12.75 -9.13
CA GLU A 95 3.47 11.88 -7.96
C GLU A 95 3.31 12.63 -6.63
N ARG A 96 3.22 13.95 -6.66
CA ARG A 96 3.23 14.83 -5.48
C ARG A 96 2.27 14.36 -4.37
N TYR A 97 1.03 14.07 -4.71
CA TYR A 97 -0.01 13.66 -3.76
C TYR A 97 -0.26 12.15 -3.70
N ASP A 98 0.61 11.34 -4.30
CA ASP A 98 0.56 9.88 -4.21
C ASP A 98 1.90 9.35 -3.65
N MET A 99 2.83 8.96 -4.52
CA MET A 99 4.12 8.41 -4.07
C MET A 99 4.99 9.43 -3.35
N GLY A 100 4.90 10.73 -3.68
CA GLY A 100 5.56 11.79 -2.93
C GLY A 100 5.04 11.87 -1.49
N TRP A 101 3.72 11.94 -1.32
CA TRP A 101 3.12 11.88 0.01
C TRP A 101 3.45 10.58 0.75
N PHE A 102 3.34 9.43 0.08
CA PHE A 102 3.67 8.14 0.65
C PHE A 102 5.11 8.10 1.17
N THR A 103 6.07 8.57 0.37
CA THR A 103 7.49 8.65 0.73
C THR A 103 7.71 9.56 1.93
N ALA A 104 7.09 10.73 1.94
CA ALA A 104 7.31 11.73 3.00
C ALA A 104 6.63 11.37 4.33
N CYS A 105 5.46 10.71 4.29
CA CYS A 105 4.63 10.53 5.48
C CYS A 105 4.60 9.11 6.02
N LEU A 106 4.91 8.10 5.21
CA LEU A 106 4.75 6.69 5.57
C LEU A 106 6.03 5.85 5.42
N CYS A 107 7.13 6.43 4.90
CA CYS A 107 8.40 5.75 4.73
C CYS A 107 9.43 6.21 5.77
N THR A 108 10.33 5.30 6.13
CA THR A 108 11.47 5.55 7.03
C THR A 108 12.75 5.37 6.25
N PRO A 109 13.64 6.38 6.16
CA PRO A 109 14.91 6.27 5.43
C PRO A 109 15.77 5.11 5.93
N LEU A 110 16.37 4.36 5.00
CA LEU A 110 17.27 3.24 5.28
C LEU A 110 18.67 3.45 4.68
N LEU A 111 18.75 3.91 3.43
CA LEU A 111 19.98 4.08 2.65
C LEU A 111 19.89 5.34 1.77
N GLY A 112 21.02 5.98 1.54
CA GLY A 112 21.15 7.11 0.63
C GLY A 112 20.49 8.39 1.14
N GLU A 113 20.10 9.26 0.21
CA GLU A 113 19.46 10.55 0.51
C GLU A 113 18.03 10.35 1.02
N ASP A 114 17.66 11.10 2.06
CA ASP A 114 16.26 11.17 2.48
C ASP A 114 15.44 12.04 1.50
N LEU A 115 14.72 11.38 0.61
CA LEU A 115 13.88 12.07 -0.38
C LEU A 115 12.73 12.85 0.26
N ALA A 116 12.31 12.52 1.48
CA ALA A 116 11.27 13.28 2.19
C ALA A 116 11.69 14.74 2.41
N ALA A 117 12.98 15.01 2.56
CA ALA A 117 13.52 16.36 2.73
C ALA A 117 13.32 17.26 1.49
N ARG A 118 13.08 16.66 0.31
CA ARG A 118 12.85 17.36 -0.97
C ARG A 118 11.36 17.49 -1.32
N LEU A 119 10.50 16.87 -0.56
CA LEU A 119 9.05 16.86 -0.78
C LEU A 119 8.35 17.94 0.06
N PRO A 120 7.15 18.37 -0.33
CA PRO A 120 6.39 19.32 0.46
C PRO A 120 6.05 18.77 1.86
N ARG A 121 5.78 19.67 2.79
CA ARG A 121 5.15 19.31 4.05
C ARG A 121 3.66 19.09 3.82
N TYR A 122 3.24 17.84 3.89
CA TYR A 122 1.84 17.47 3.71
C TYR A 122 1.04 17.72 4.98
N ARG A 123 -0.25 18.01 4.81
CA ARG A 123 -1.22 18.18 5.90
C ARG A 123 -2.43 17.28 5.63
N PRO A 124 -2.96 16.59 6.65
CA PRO A 124 -4.11 15.70 6.47
C PRO A 124 -5.34 16.40 5.87
N GLY A 125 -5.51 17.69 6.15
CA GLY A 125 -6.60 18.50 5.65
C GLY A 125 -6.41 19.09 4.25
N ASP A 126 -5.32 18.77 3.54
CA ASP A 126 -5.14 19.23 2.15
C ASP A 126 -6.21 18.57 1.25
N PRO A 127 -7.10 19.37 0.63
CA PRO A 127 -8.21 18.82 -0.17
C PRO A 127 -7.74 18.07 -1.40
N LEU A 128 -6.56 18.42 -1.96
CA LEU A 128 -5.98 17.71 -3.10
C LEU A 128 -5.42 16.35 -2.69
N LEU A 129 -4.87 16.23 -1.48
CA LEU A 129 -4.22 15.02 -1.03
C LEU A 129 -5.18 13.82 -1.03
N ALA A 130 -6.35 13.95 -0.39
CA ALA A 130 -7.34 12.88 -0.37
C ALA A 130 -7.76 12.50 -1.80
N ARG A 131 -8.10 13.50 -2.64
CA ARG A 131 -8.54 13.27 -4.02
C ARG A 131 -7.49 12.51 -4.84
N GLU A 132 -6.23 12.94 -4.80
CA GLU A 132 -5.17 12.39 -5.63
C GLU A 132 -4.61 11.07 -5.08
N THR A 133 -4.81 10.77 -3.80
CA THR A 133 -4.37 9.49 -3.21
C THR A 133 -5.30 8.34 -3.60
N ASN A 134 -6.61 8.46 -3.36
CA ASN A 134 -7.58 7.35 -3.52
C ASN A 134 -8.87 7.75 -4.25
N GLY A 135 -8.90 8.86 -4.97
CA GLY A 135 -10.08 9.34 -5.71
C GLY A 135 -10.40 8.58 -7.00
N ASP A 136 -9.83 7.41 -7.22
CA ASP A 136 -9.99 6.60 -8.44
C ASP A 136 -10.77 5.30 -8.25
N LEU A 137 -11.33 5.05 -7.07
CA LEU A 137 -12.04 3.80 -6.77
C LEU A 137 -13.14 3.48 -7.81
N ALA A 138 -13.92 4.49 -8.24
CA ALA A 138 -14.96 4.30 -9.26
C ALA A 138 -14.42 3.70 -10.57
N ARG A 139 -13.19 4.06 -10.96
CA ARG A 139 -12.53 3.53 -12.17
C ARG A 139 -11.98 2.13 -11.99
N LEU A 140 -11.72 1.71 -10.76
CA LEU A 140 -11.19 0.39 -10.44
C LEU A 140 -12.27 -0.68 -10.32
N LEU A 141 -13.51 -0.31 -9.93
CA LEU A 141 -14.60 -1.24 -9.70
C LEU A 141 -14.95 -2.13 -10.90
N PRO A 142 -14.99 -1.65 -12.16
CA PRO A 142 -15.24 -2.52 -13.31
C PRO A 142 -14.20 -3.63 -13.42
N ARG A 143 -12.90 -3.28 -13.29
CA ARG A 143 -11.80 -4.25 -13.31
C ARG A 143 -11.84 -5.23 -12.14
N TRP A 144 -12.35 -4.80 -10.97
CA TRP A 144 -12.54 -5.69 -9.84
C TRP A 144 -13.60 -6.75 -10.15
N ARG A 145 -14.72 -6.36 -10.77
CA ARG A 145 -15.78 -7.30 -11.20
C ARG A 145 -15.25 -8.31 -12.22
N GLU A 146 -14.48 -7.86 -13.20
CA GLU A 146 -13.81 -8.74 -14.17
C GLU A 146 -12.93 -9.77 -13.46
N ARG A 147 -12.05 -9.34 -12.55
CA ARG A 147 -11.17 -10.25 -11.78
C ARG A 147 -11.94 -11.23 -10.88
N ILE A 148 -13.06 -10.81 -10.30
CA ILE A 148 -13.94 -11.71 -9.53
C ILE A 148 -14.54 -12.76 -10.46
N ALA A 149 -15.08 -12.37 -11.61
CA ALA A 149 -15.66 -13.28 -12.59
C ALA A 149 -14.62 -14.26 -13.14
N GLU A 150 -13.40 -13.80 -13.46
CA GLU A 150 -12.29 -14.66 -13.87
C GLU A 150 -11.93 -15.68 -12.80
N ALA A 151 -11.83 -15.26 -11.54
CA ALA A 151 -11.51 -16.13 -10.42
C ALA A 151 -12.66 -17.13 -10.12
N GLU A 152 -13.91 -16.75 -10.35
CA GLU A 152 -15.08 -17.64 -10.24
C GLU A 152 -15.12 -18.70 -11.35
N ALA A 153 -14.74 -18.32 -12.58
CA ALA A 153 -14.73 -19.21 -13.75
C ALA A 153 -13.55 -20.20 -13.74
N ALA A 154 -12.48 -19.90 -13.03
CA ALA A 154 -11.26 -20.71 -13.00
C ALA A 154 -11.38 -21.98 -12.17
N ASP A 155 -12.58 -22.38 -11.71
CA ASP A 155 -12.81 -23.55 -10.83
C ASP A 155 -11.85 -23.63 -9.63
N GLY A 156 -11.30 -22.46 -9.28
CA GLY A 156 -10.28 -22.31 -8.26
C GLY A 156 -10.83 -22.59 -6.87
N ALA A 157 -10.06 -23.33 -6.11
CA ALA A 157 -10.29 -23.49 -4.67
C ALA A 157 -10.41 -22.09 -4.03
N GLU A 158 -11.22 -21.97 -2.99
CA GLU A 158 -11.40 -20.71 -2.21
C GLU A 158 -10.07 -20.07 -1.84
N GLU A 159 -9.03 -20.88 -1.66
CA GLU A 159 -7.65 -20.43 -1.40
C GLU A 159 -7.11 -19.48 -2.48
N ALA A 160 -7.46 -19.69 -3.75
CA ALA A 160 -7.04 -18.82 -4.86
C ALA A 160 -7.68 -17.42 -4.82
N LEU A 161 -8.76 -17.23 -4.06
CA LEU A 161 -9.42 -15.94 -3.89
C LEU A 161 -8.77 -15.06 -2.80
N ARG A 162 -7.99 -15.64 -1.88
CA ARG A 162 -7.39 -14.91 -0.75
C ARG A 162 -6.56 -13.69 -1.16
N PRO A 163 -5.68 -13.76 -2.18
CA PRO A 163 -4.94 -12.59 -2.64
C PRO A 163 -5.85 -11.47 -3.13
N LEU A 164 -6.96 -11.82 -3.78
CA LEU A 164 -7.92 -10.83 -4.29
C LEU A 164 -8.70 -10.18 -3.15
N VAL A 165 -9.15 -10.97 -2.17
CA VAL A 165 -9.78 -10.46 -0.94
C VAL A 165 -8.82 -9.51 -0.21
N ARG A 166 -7.57 -9.93 0.01
CA ARG A 166 -6.55 -9.10 0.66
C ARG A 166 -6.34 -7.76 -0.06
N PHE A 167 -6.22 -7.81 -1.38
CA PHE A 167 -6.04 -6.63 -2.22
C PHE A 167 -7.22 -5.65 -2.11
N MET A 168 -8.44 -6.13 -2.34
CA MET A 168 -9.64 -5.28 -2.30
C MET A 168 -9.92 -4.74 -0.91
N SER A 169 -9.78 -5.56 0.13
CA SER A 169 -9.91 -5.16 1.52
C SER A 169 -8.99 -4.01 1.89
N ARG A 170 -7.70 -4.14 1.60
CA ARG A 170 -6.71 -3.08 1.86
C ARG A 170 -7.03 -1.80 1.10
N HIS A 171 -7.50 -1.91 -0.14
CA HIS A 171 -7.85 -0.74 -0.94
C HIS A 171 -9.07 -0.03 -0.37
N LEU A 172 -10.14 -0.75 -0.04
CA LEU A 172 -11.36 -0.17 0.56
C LEU A 172 -11.06 0.52 1.89
N VAL A 173 -10.28 -0.12 2.76
CA VAL A 173 -9.92 0.46 4.06
C VAL A 173 -9.11 1.75 3.89
N ARG A 174 -8.13 1.76 3.00
CA ARG A 174 -7.33 2.96 2.71
C ARG A 174 -8.17 4.08 2.10
N THR A 175 -9.07 3.75 1.18
CA THR A 175 -9.99 4.72 0.59
C THR A 175 -10.96 5.29 1.64
N GLY A 176 -11.54 4.43 2.48
CA GLY A 176 -12.39 4.87 3.59
C GLY A 176 -11.67 5.79 4.58
N PHE A 177 -10.42 5.44 4.93
CA PHE A 177 -9.61 6.30 5.79
C PHE A 177 -9.31 7.65 5.15
N THR A 178 -8.86 7.68 3.89
CA THR A 178 -8.53 8.96 3.23
C THR A 178 -9.77 9.83 2.99
N LEU A 179 -10.97 9.24 2.92
CA LEU A 179 -12.23 10.00 2.90
C LEU A 179 -12.40 10.88 4.15
N VAL A 180 -11.95 10.40 5.32
CA VAL A 180 -12.08 11.09 6.60
C VAL A 180 -10.78 11.69 7.15
N MET A 181 -9.66 11.41 6.52
CA MET A 181 -8.31 11.77 6.97
C MET A 181 -8.18 13.26 7.30
N GLY A 182 -8.74 14.14 6.46
CA GLY A 182 -8.75 15.58 6.68
C GLY A 182 -9.56 16.02 7.91
N ARG A 183 -10.55 15.24 8.32
CA ARG A 183 -11.35 15.48 9.54
C ARG A 183 -10.69 14.85 10.76
N TRP A 184 -10.06 13.69 10.59
CA TRP A 184 -9.33 12.97 11.64
C TRP A 184 -7.98 13.63 12.00
N GLN A 185 -7.41 14.40 11.09
CA GLN A 185 -6.20 15.21 11.27
C GLN A 185 -4.94 14.39 11.61
N GLY A 186 -4.73 13.25 10.96
CA GLY A 186 -3.56 12.40 11.21
C GLY A 186 -3.22 11.47 10.05
N TRP A 187 -2.13 10.71 10.23
CA TRP A 187 -1.66 9.66 9.34
C TRP A 187 -1.62 8.34 10.08
N THR A 188 -2.09 7.29 9.43
CA THR A 188 -1.85 5.92 9.87
C THR A 188 -1.76 5.00 8.66
N SER A 189 -1.05 3.89 8.79
CA SER A 189 -1.07 2.78 7.84
C SER A 189 -1.54 1.47 8.49
N ASP A 190 -2.04 1.53 9.73
CA ASP A 190 -2.70 0.41 10.39
C ASP A 190 -4.15 0.32 9.93
N LEU A 191 -4.56 -0.85 9.39
CA LEU A 191 -5.89 -1.01 8.81
C LEU A 191 -7.00 -0.95 9.86
N HIS A 192 -6.75 -1.41 11.09
CA HIS A 192 -7.77 -1.35 12.14
C HIS A 192 -7.98 0.07 12.62
N GLU A 193 -6.89 0.84 12.79
CA GLU A 193 -6.97 2.26 13.13
C GLU A 193 -7.63 3.07 12.02
N MET A 194 -7.32 2.77 10.74
CA MET A 194 -8.00 3.36 9.58
C MET A 194 -9.50 3.11 9.60
N ALA A 195 -9.92 1.86 9.83
CA ALA A 195 -11.34 1.49 9.88
C ALA A 195 -12.05 2.12 11.08
N ALA A 196 -11.39 2.20 12.24
CA ALA A 196 -11.93 2.87 13.43
C ALA A 196 -12.11 4.38 13.19
N ALA A 197 -11.12 5.05 12.59
CA ALA A 197 -11.21 6.45 12.22
C ALA A 197 -12.38 6.70 11.25
N PHE A 198 -12.54 5.87 10.22
CA PHE A 198 -13.68 5.95 9.29
C PHE A 198 -15.02 5.76 10.01
N GLY A 199 -15.13 4.74 10.87
CA GLY A 199 -16.38 4.41 11.59
C GLY A 199 -16.88 5.51 12.50
N ALA A 200 -15.99 6.36 13.03
CA ALA A 200 -16.37 7.53 13.83
C ALA A 200 -17.16 8.59 13.02
N TYR A 201 -17.02 8.60 11.70
CA TYR A 201 -17.69 9.56 10.80
C TYR A 201 -18.80 8.94 9.95
N TYR A 202 -18.75 7.61 9.73
CA TYR A 202 -19.70 6.84 8.95
C TYR A 202 -20.12 5.57 9.71
N PRO A 203 -20.85 5.73 10.83
CA PRO A 203 -21.20 4.60 11.71
C PRO A 203 -22.05 3.52 11.01
N GLU A 204 -22.86 3.91 10.02
CA GLU A 204 -23.69 3.00 9.24
C GLU A 204 -22.90 2.03 8.35
N ARG A 205 -21.63 2.36 8.03
CA ARG A 205 -20.69 1.55 7.23
C ARG A 205 -19.50 1.02 8.04
N ALA A 206 -19.44 1.35 9.33
CA ALA A 206 -18.30 1.01 10.20
C ALA A 206 -18.01 -0.50 10.24
N ALA A 207 -19.06 -1.33 10.38
CA ALA A 207 -18.92 -2.78 10.45
C ALA A 207 -18.33 -3.38 9.17
N GLN A 208 -18.73 -2.87 7.99
CA GLN A 208 -18.22 -3.34 6.71
C GLN A 208 -16.73 -3.01 6.55
N LEU A 209 -16.30 -1.79 6.94
CA LEU A 209 -14.90 -1.41 6.83
C LEU A 209 -14.03 -2.10 7.90
N ALA A 210 -14.56 -2.37 9.09
CA ALA A 210 -13.89 -3.16 10.11
C ALA A 210 -13.66 -4.61 9.63
N THR A 211 -14.65 -5.23 8.98
CA THR A 211 -14.50 -6.54 8.33
C THR A 211 -13.41 -6.51 7.25
N ALA A 212 -13.41 -5.48 6.41
CA ALA A 212 -12.36 -5.31 5.41
C ALA A 212 -10.97 -5.15 6.06
N ALA A 213 -10.84 -4.46 7.20
CA ALA A 213 -9.57 -4.33 7.90
C ALA A 213 -9.04 -5.69 8.40
N VAL A 214 -9.90 -6.55 8.93
CA VAL A 214 -9.54 -7.93 9.32
C VAL A 214 -9.01 -8.71 8.12
N HIS A 215 -9.75 -8.72 6.99
CA HIS A 215 -9.35 -9.48 5.81
C HIS A 215 -8.20 -8.84 5.01
N GLY A 216 -7.87 -7.60 5.29
CA GLY A 216 -6.64 -6.96 4.81
C GLY A 216 -5.38 -7.56 5.44
N TYR A 217 -5.48 -8.12 6.65
CA TYR A 217 -4.39 -8.82 7.36
C TYR A 217 -4.51 -10.33 7.23
N ASP A 218 -5.70 -10.89 7.46
CA ASP A 218 -5.98 -12.32 7.44
C ASP A 218 -7.09 -12.63 6.43
N PRO A 219 -6.75 -12.74 5.13
CA PRO A 219 -7.73 -12.92 4.07
C PRO A 219 -8.34 -14.32 4.10
N VAL A 220 -9.62 -14.39 3.79
CA VAL A 220 -10.36 -15.63 3.51
C VAL A 220 -10.66 -15.73 2.03
N GLY A 221 -10.88 -16.94 1.51
CA GLY A 221 -11.31 -17.17 0.14
C GLY A 221 -12.83 -17.11 0.03
N ASP A 222 -13.45 -15.94 0.24
CA ASP A 222 -14.89 -15.80 0.28
C ASP A 222 -15.42 -14.99 -0.92
N ARG A 223 -16.20 -15.67 -1.78
CA ARG A 223 -16.85 -15.05 -2.98
C ARG A 223 -17.95 -14.06 -2.60
N ALA A 224 -18.72 -14.35 -1.55
CA ALA A 224 -19.79 -13.45 -1.12
C ALA A 224 -19.22 -12.13 -0.59
N LEU A 225 -18.09 -12.21 0.12
CA LEU A 225 -17.35 -11.05 0.57
C LEU A 225 -16.84 -10.20 -0.61
N LEU A 226 -16.23 -10.82 -1.63
CA LEU A 226 -15.76 -10.11 -2.83
C LEU A 226 -16.90 -9.42 -3.57
N ARG A 227 -18.06 -10.08 -3.72
CA ARG A 227 -19.24 -9.47 -4.31
C ARG A 227 -19.77 -8.30 -3.47
N SER A 228 -19.79 -8.43 -2.15
CA SER A 228 -20.20 -7.33 -1.27
C SER A 228 -19.29 -6.11 -1.42
N TYR A 229 -18.00 -6.33 -1.64
CA TYR A 229 -17.05 -5.24 -1.90
C TYR A 229 -17.28 -4.57 -3.26
N ALA A 230 -17.55 -5.35 -4.32
CA ALA A 230 -17.69 -4.84 -5.67
C ALA A 230 -19.08 -4.23 -5.95
N ASP A 231 -20.14 -4.68 -5.25
CA ASP A 231 -21.53 -4.36 -5.57
C ASP A 231 -22.25 -3.52 -4.50
N ASP A 232 -21.70 -3.43 -3.28
CA ASP A 232 -22.26 -2.60 -2.21
C ASP A 232 -21.25 -1.57 -1.68
N LEU A 233 -20.25 -2.01 -0.89
CA LEU A 233 -19.36 -1.09 -0.19
C LEU A 233 -18.51 -0.24 -1.16
N GLY A 234 -17.96 -0.85 -2.21
CA GLY A 234 -17.12 -0.16 -3.18
C GLY A 234 -17.86 0.93 -3.95
N PRO A 235 -19.02 0.66 -4.57
CA PRO A 235 -19.83 1.68 -5.25
C PRO A 235 -20.27 2.82 -4.33
N TRP A 236 -20.73 2.50 -3.12
CA TRP A 236 -21.10 3.51 -2.14
C TRP A 236 -19.91 4.41 -1.78
N LEU A 237 -18.78 3.78 -1.45
CA LEU A 237 -17.56 4.50 -1.06
C LEU A 237 -17.03 5.37 -2.20
N ALA A 238 -17.08 4.87 -3.44
CA ALA A 238 -16.67 5.64 -4.62
C ALA A 238 -17.55 6.87 -4.86
N ALA A 239 -18.87 6.72 -4.70
CA ALA A 239 -19.82 7.82 -4.85
C ALA A 239 -19.62 8.87 -3.74
N GLU A 240 -19.49 8.43 -2.49
CA GLU A 240 -19.27 9.32 -1.36
C GLU A 240 -17.92 10.05 -1.45
N TYR A 241 -16.88 9.32 -1.89
CA TYR A 241 -15.57 9.92 -2.11
C TYR A 241 -15.59 11.01 -3.19
N ALA A 242 -16.25 10.74 -4.32
CA ALA A 242 -16.41 11.72 -5.39
C ALA A 242 -17.20 12.96 -4.93
N ARG A 243 -18.22 12.76 -4.08
CA ARG A 243 -19.02 13.84 -3.50
C ARG A 243 -18.21 14.75 -2.56
N VAL A 244 -17.33 14.15 -1.74
CA VAL A 244 -16.58 14.89 -0.71
C VAL A 244 -15.29 15.50 -1.25
N HIS A 245 -14.53 14.75 -2.03
CA HIS A 245 -13.18 15.12 -2.48
C HIS A 245 -13.05 15.33 -3.99
N GLY A 246 -14.05 14.90 -4.78
CA GLY A 246 -13.94 14.83 -6.22
C GLY A 246 -13.26 13.55 -6.70
N VAL A 247 -12.96 13.51 -8.01
CA VAL A 247 -12.36 12.36 -8.69
C VAL A 247 -10.89 12.65 -8.97
N LYS A 248 -10.03 11.67 -8.72
CA LYS A 248 -8.59 11.73 -9.05
C LYS A 248 -8.38 11.95 -10.54
N ALA A 249 -7.54 12.92 -10.88
CA ALA A 249 -7.17 13.17 -12.26
C ALA A 249 -6.51 11.95 -12.92
N PRO A 250 -6.79 11.65 -14.21
CA PRO A 250 -6.01 10.67 -14.95
C PRO A 250 -4.55 11.06 -14.95
N ARG A 251 -3.66 10.08 -14.74
CA ARG A 251 -2.23 10.30 -14.90
C ARG A 251 -1.82 10.07 -16.35
N PRO A 252 -0.86 10.86 -16.86
CA PRO A 252 -0.28 10.63 -18.18
C PRO A 252 0.46 9.29 -18.30
#